data_13fed0763271d14c092dcd0d8c6cf25d
#
_entry.id   13fed0763271d14c092dcd0d8c6cf25d
#
_cell.length_a   1.000
_cell.length_b   1.000
_cell.length_c   1.000
_cell.angle_alpha   90.00
_cell.angle_beta   90.00
_cell.angle_gamma   90.00
#
_symmetry.space_group_name_H-M   'P 1'
#
loop_
_entity.id
_entity.type
_entity.pdbx_description
1 polymer ?
#
loop_
_entity_poly.entity_id
_entity_poly.type
_entity_poly.pdbx_seq_one_letter_code
_entity_poly.pdbx_strand_id
1 'polypeptide(L)'
;GFINQKETVEECIIRELTEETELNMKVPNGVIARAVRGNVTVFDAPDRSLRGRTITHCGKIVLHDIELPKIRGSDDAAKAFWVPIAEVVKNRSKFFEDHYSIISCQLSL
;
A
#
# COMPACT_ATOMS: atom_id res chain seq x y z
N GLY A 1 3.98 -3.11 -6.98
CA GLY A 1 4.39 -3.84 -8.19
C GLY A 1 3.57 -3.50 -9.42
N PHE A 2 3.86 -4.18 -10.49
CA PHE A 2 3.17 -3.94 -11.75
C PHE A 2 1.92 -4.81 -11.87
N ILE A 3 0.89 -4.23 -12.49
CA ILE A 3 -0.35 -4.95 -12.76
C ILE A 3 -0.13 -6.04 -13.82
N ASN A 4 -0.70 -7.22 -13.59
CA ASN A 4 -0.67 -8.30 -14.57
C ASN A 4 -1.75 -8.08 -15.64
N GLN A 5 -1.53 -8.68 -16.82
CA GLN A 5 -2.36 -8.44 -17.99
C GLN A 5 -3.85 -8.74 -17.80
N LYS A 6 -4.19 -9.69 -16.94
CA LYS A 6 -5.57 -10.15 -16.77
C LYS A 6 -6.13 -9.90 -15.36
N GLU A 7 -5.52 -9.00 -14.59
CA GLU A 7 -6.04 -8.67 -13.27
C GLU A 7 -6.55 -7.23 -13.21
N THR A 8 -7.51 -6.99 -12.34
CA THR A 8 -7.97 -5.62 -12.05
C THR A 8 -6.97 -4.93 -11.13
N VAL A 9 -7.11 -3.62 -10.99
CA VAL A 9 -6.28 -2.84 -10.06
C VAL A 9 -6.46 -3.35 -8.63
N GLU A 10 -7.68 -3.61 -8.20
CA GLU A 10 -7.95 -4.14 -6.85
C GLU A 10 -7.31 -5.51 -6.63
N GLU A 11 -7.42 -6.39 -7.63
CA GLU A 11 -6.77 -7.70 -7.57
C GLU A 11 -5.24 -7.59 -7.48
N CYS A 12 -4.67 -6.66 -8.24
CA CYS A 12 -3.24 -6.37 -8.19
C CYS A 12 -2.81 -5.91 -6.78
N ILE A 13 -3.54 -4.99 -6.20
CA ILE A 13 -3.24 -4.47 -4.86
C ILE A 13 -3.25 -5.60 -3.83
N ILE A 14 -4.27 -6.45 -3.88
CA ILE A 14 -4.41 -7.58 -2.95
C ILE A 14 -3.26 -8.57 -3.14
N ARG A 15 -2.93 -8.90 -4.39
CA ARG A 15 -1.83 -9.82 -4.70
C ARG A 15 -0.49 -9.29 -4.18
N GLU A 16 -0.18 -8.03 -4.49
CA GLU A 16 1.07 -7.41 -4.05
C GLU A 16 1.16 -7.33 -2.53
N LEU A 17 0.07 -6.94 -1.87
CA LEU A 17 0.02 -6.90 -0.41
C LEU A 17 0.31 -8.29 0.18
N THR A 18 -0.33 -9.32 -0.37
CA THR A 18 -0.16 -10.69 0.08
C THR A 18 1.28 -11.17 -0.11
N GLU A 19 1.86 -10.89 -1.28
CA GLU A 19 3.25 -11.28 -1.59
C GLU A 19 4.25 -10.58 -0.68
N GLU A 20 4.00 -9.33 -0.35
CA GLU A 20 4.96 -8.52 0.40
C GLU A 20 4.82 -8.65 1.92
N THR A 21 3.64 -8.97 2.43
CA THR A 21 3.39 -8.95 3.88
C THR A 21 2.86 -10.25 4.45
N GLU A 22 2.36 -11.16 3.63
CA GLU A 22 1.67 -12.39 4.06
C GLU A 22 0.47 -12.09 4.98
N LEU A 23 -0.11 -10.89 4.91
CA LEU A 23 -1.22 -10.46 5.75
C LEU A 23 -2.44 -11.39 5.64
N ASN A 24 -2.64 -11.99 4.46
CA ASN A 24 -3.72 -12.96 4.21
C ASN A 24 -3.66 -14.18 5.12
N MET A 25 -2.53 -14.48 5.72
CA MET A 25 -2.39 -15.58 6.68
C MET A 25 -3.10 -15.27 8.00
N LYS A 26 -3.33 -13.99 8.30
CA LYS A 26 -3.93 -13.54 9.56
C LYS A 26 -5.29 -12.87 9.36
N VAL A 27 -5.51 -12.27 8.20
CA VAL A 27 -6.75 -11.56 7.87
C VAL A 27 -7.39 -12.26 6.68
N PRO A 28 -8.66 -12.69 6.78
CA PRO A 28 -9.33 -13.35 5.67
C PRO A 28 -9.34 -12.52 4.38
N ASN A 29 -9.17 -13.17 3.24
CA ASN A 29 -9.14 -12.49 1.94
C ASN A 29 -10.41 -11.67 1.68
N GLY A 30 -11.57 -12.13 2.13
CA GLY A 30 -12.82 -11.40 1.99
C GLY A 30 -12.82 -10.07 2.72
N VAL A 31 -12.17 -10.00 3.89
CA VAL A 31 -12.02 -8.76 4.66
C VAL A 31 -11.10 -7.79 3.91
N ILE A 32 -9.99 -8.29 3.38
CA ILE A 32 -9.04 -7.48 2.62
C ILE A 32 -9.71 -6.94 1.36
N ALA A 33 -10.39 -7.79 0.60
CA ALA A 33 -11.08 -7.39 -0.64
C ALA A 33 -12.13 -6.31 -0.39
N ARG A 34 -12.89 -6.45 0.70
CA ARG A 34 -13.91 -5.48 1.08
C ARG A 34 -13.29 -4.16 1.52
N ALA A 35 -12.16 -4.21 2.22
CA ALA A 35 -11.46 -3.01 2.70
C ALA A 35 -10.83 -2.20 1.55
N VAL A 36 -10.37 -2.86 0.49
CA VAL A 36 -9.76 -2.16 -0.65
C VAL A 36 -10.81 -1.58 -1.60
N ARG A 37 -12.01 -2.15 -1.63
CA ARG A 37 -13.08 -1.72 -2.55
C ARG A 37 -13.46 -0.27 -2.29
N GLY A 38 -13.37 0.58 -3.33
CA GLY A 38 -13.69 2.00 -3.21
C GLY A 38 -12.62 2.84 -2.53
N ASN A 39 -11.50 2.24 -2.14
CA ASN A 39 -10.41 2.91 -1.44
C ASN A 39 -9.13 2.98 -2.27
N VAL A 40 -9.26 3.06 -3.59
CA VAL A 40 -8.13 3.20 -4.50
C VAL A 40 -8.12 4.62 -5.06
N THR A 41 -6.97 5.28 -4.95
CA THR A 41 -6.76 6.63 -5.47
C THR A 41 -5.67 6.59 -6.52
N VAL A 42 -5.84 7.36 -7.59
CA VAL A 42 -4.88 7.44 -8.71
C VAL A 42 -4.02 8.68 -8.56
N PHE A 43 -2.71 8.50 -8.69
CA PHE A 43 -1.74 9.59 -8.70
C PHE A 43 -1.04 9.58 -10.06
N ASP A 44 -1.33 10.57 -10.88
CA ASP A 44 -0.95 10.57 -12.29
C ASP A 44 -0.28 11.86 -12.77
N ALA A 45 0.23 12.69 -11.88
CA ALA A 45 0.94 13.88 -12.28
C ALA A 45 2.12 13.51 -13.21
N PRO A 46 2.28 14.18 -14.37
CA PRO A 46 3.24 13.76 -15.38
C PRO A 46 4.69 13.70 -14.91
N ASP A 47 5.07 14.55 -13.99
CA ASP A 47 6.44 14.73 -13.52
C ASP A 47 6.68 14.19 -12.11
N ARG A 48 5.76 13.36 -11.59
CA ARG A 48 5.88 12.85 -10.22
C ARG A 48 7.02 11.86 -10.01
N SER A 49 7.54 11.26 -11.06
CA SER A 49 8.64 10.30 -10.96
C SER A 49 9.75 10.65 -11.92
N LEU A 50 11.00 10.48 -11.46
CA LEU A 50 12.19 10.68 -12.27
C LEU A 50 12.40 9.56 -13.31
N ARG A 51 11.68 8.44 -13.16
CA ARG A 51 11.74 7.32 -14.12
C ARG A 51 10.95 7.57 -15.40
N GLY A 52 10.26 8.71 -15.49
CA GLY A 52 9.36 9.02 -16.58
C GLY A 52 7.90 8.97 -16.16
N ARG A 53 6.99 8.86 -17.12
CA ARG A 53 5.55 8.85 -16.85
C ARG A 53 5.18 7.64 -16.01
N THR A 54 4.77 7.88 -14.77
CA THR A 54 4.37 6.84 -13.84
C THR A 54 2.99 7.14 -13.28
N ILE A 55 2.06 6.22 -13.46
CA ILE A 55 0.72 6.32 -12.91
C ILE A 55 0.60 5.29 -11.78
N THR A 56 0.27 5.76 -10.58
CA THR A 56 0.17 4.91 -9.41
C THR A 56 -1.27 4.83 -8.94
N HIS A 57 -1.77 3.61 -8.79
CA HIS A 57 -3.03 3.32 -8.12
C HIS A 57 -2.69 2.89 -6.70
N CYS A 58 -3.08 3.69 -5.73
CA CYS A 58 -2.78 3.43 -4.33
C CYS A 58 -4.03 2.99 -3.58
N GLY A 59 -4.00 1.80 -3.01
CA GLY A 59 -5.07 1.28 -2.18
C GLY A 59 -4.84 1.61 -0.71
N LYS A 60 -5.90 2.00 -0.02
CA LYS A 60 -5.90 2.17 1.42
C LYS A 60 -6.74 1.06 2.05
N ILE A 61 -6.14 0.29 2.94
CA ILE A 61 -6.81 -0.80 3.64
C ILE A 61 -6.79 -0.48 5.13
N VAL A 62 -7.98 -0.27 5.69
CA VAL A 62 -8.14 0.00 7.12
C VAL A 62 -8.70 -1.24 7.80
N LEU A 63 -7.99 -1.71 8.80
CA LEU A 63 -8.40 -2.86 9.61
C LEU A 63 -8.87 -2.35 10.96
N HIS A 64 -10.07 -2.78 11.37
CA HIS A 64 -10.71 -2.33 12.60
C HIS A 64 -10.79 -3.45 13.64
N ASP A 65 -10.77 -3.06 14.92
CA ASP A 65 -11.08 -3.94 16.06
C ASP A 65 -10.27 -5.23 16.08
N ILE A 66 -9.00 -5.16 15.68
CA ILE A 66 -8.12 -6.30 15.69
C ILE A 66 -6.81 -5.95 16.38
N GLU A 67 -6.20 -6.96 16.98
CA GLU A 67 -4.80 -6.86 17.36
C GLU A 67 -3.96 -6.74 16.10
N LEU A 68 -2.84 -6.01 16.16
CA LEU A 68 -1.96 -5.88 15.02
C LEU A 68 -1.50 -7.27 14.58
N PRO A 69 -1.88 -7.76 13.39
CA PRO A 69 -1.43 -9.05 12.92
C PRO A 69 0.08 -9.02 12.69
N LYS A 70 0.71 -10.15 12.92
CA LYS A 70 2.10 -10.30 12.50
C LYS A 70 2.17 -10.27 10.99
N ILE A 71 3.03 -9.43 10.47
CA ILE A 71 3.32 -9.39 9.05
C ILE A 71 4.78 -9.77 8.83
N ARG A 72 5.05 -10.30 7.65
CA ARG A 72 6.37 -10.80 7.32
C ARG A 72 6.71 -10.33 5.92
N GLY A 73 7.89 -9.73 5.77
CA GLY A 73 8.39 -9.36 4.46
C GLY A 73 8.72 -10.61 3.65
N SER A 74 8.37 -10.58 2.37
CA SER A 74 8.81 -11.60 1.43
C SER A 74 10.24 -11.30 0.96
N ASP A 75 10.78 -12.15 0.11
CA ASP A 75 12.15 -11.99 -0.42
C ASP A 75 12.35 -10.65 -1.13
N ASP A 76 11.31 -10.11 -1.78
CA ASP A 76 11.37 -8.85 -2.52
C ASP A 76 11.16 -7.64 -1.63
N ALA A 77 10.33 -7.76 -0.60
CA ALA A 77 10.18 -6.73 0.41
C ALA A 77 11.14 -7.06 1.54
N ALA A 78 12.23 -6.36 1.63
CA ALA A 78 13.27 -6.63 2.61
C ALA A 78 12.72 -6.75 4.03
N LYS A 79 11.70 -5.94 4.37
CA LYS A 79 10.98 -6.04 5.65
C LYS A 79 9.65 -5.31 5.56
N ALA A 80 8.57 -5.98 5.95
CA ALA A 80 7.30 -5.33 6.21
C ALA A 80 7.12 -5.26 7.72
N PHE A 81 6.71 -4.11 8.23
CA PHE A 81 6.50 -3.91 9.66
C PHE A 81 5.47 -2.81 9.90
N TRP A 82 4.84 -2.85 11.07
CA TRP A 82 3.89 -1.83 11.46
C TRP A 82 4.61 -0.58 11.95
N VAL A 83 4.14 0.59 11.52
CA VAL A 83 4.74 1.87 11.89
C VAL A 83 3.65 2.79 12.44
N PRO A 84 3.82 3.38 13.63
CA PRO A 84 2.90 4.41 14.11
C PRO A 84 2.84 5.60 13.15
N ILE A 85 1.65 6.17 12.95
CA ILE A 85 1.49 7.32 12.05
C ILE A 85 2.41 8.48 12.46
N ALA A 86 2.60 8.73 13.75
CA ALA A 86 3.49 9.78 14.23
C ALA A 86 4.94 9.57 13.74
N GLU A 87 5.39 8.33 13.65
CA GLU A 87 6.73 8.01 13.14
C GLU A 87 6.82 8.24 11.63
N VAL A 88 5.74 7.99 10.90
CA VAL A 88 5.67 8.28 9.46
C VAL A 88 5.85 9.78 9.22
N VAL A 89 5.13 10.62 9.97
CA VAL A 89 5.22 12.07 9.86
C VAL A 89 6.62 12.56 10.24
N LYS A 90 7.19 12.04 11.32
CA LYS A 90 8.53 12.41 11.80
C LYS A 90 9.61 12.11 10.75
N ASN A 91 9.46 11.03 10.02
CA ASN A 91 10.44 10.58 9.02
C ASN A 91 10.04 10.94 7.58
N ARG A 92 9.17 11.93 7.38
CA ARG A 92 8.62 12.27 6.07
C ARG A 92 9.67 12.55 5.00
N SER A 93 10.80 13.13 5.37
CA SER A 93 11.86 13.46 4.43
C SER A 93 12.67 12.24 3.95
N LYS A 94 12.47 11.09 4.58
CA LYS A 94 13.17 9.85 4.22
C LYS A 94 12.45 9.01 3.20
N PHE A 95 11.22 9.41 2.82
CA PHE A 95 10.45 8.68 1.82
C PHE A 95 10.94 8.95 0.41
N PHE A 96 10.91 7.91 -0.41
CA PHE A 96 11.34 7.97 -1.80
C PHE A 96 10.37 8.80 -2.66
N GLU A 97 10.90 9.68 -3.49
CA GLU A 97 10.10 10.51 -4.42
C GLU A 97 8.92 11.19 -3.73
N ASP A 98 7.70 10.99 -4.25
CA ASP A 98 6.46 11.58 -3.72
C ASP A 98 5.68 10.63 -2.80
N HIS A 99 6.31 9.54 -2.33
CA HIS A 99 5.61 8.53 -1.55
C HIS A 99 5.01 9.08 -0.27
N TYR A 100 5.67 10.01 0.42
CA TYR A 100 5.06 10.63 1.60
C TYR A 100 3.82 11.45 1.21
N SER A 101 3.85 12.16 0.09
CA SER A 101 2.68 12.91 -0.38
C SER A 101 1.49 12.00 -0.65
N ILE A 102 1.73 10.81 -1.20
CA ILE A 102 0.69 9.79 -1.42
C ILE A 102 0.11 9.33 -0.08
N ILE A 103 0.96 8.98 0.87
CA ILE A 103 0.54 8.53 2.21
C ILE A 103 -0.24 9.63 2.91
N SER A 104 0.27 10.86 2.88
CA SER A 104 -0.37 12.02 3.49
C SER A 104 -1.77 12.26 2.93
N CYS A 105 -1.92 12.17 1.62
CA CYS A 105 -3.21 12.29 0.95
C CYS A 105 -4.18 11.19 1.42
N GLN A 106 -3.72 9.94 1.43
CA GLN A 106 -4.55 8.79 1.81
C GLN A 106 -4.99 8.81 3.27
N LEU A 107 -4.17 9.33 4.15
CA LEU A 107 -4.44 9.35 5.60
C LEU A 107 -4.93 10.71 6.09
N SER A 108 -5.08 11.69 5.22
CA SER A 108 -5.49 13.07 5.57
C SER A 108 -4.56 13.72 6.61
N LEU A 109 -3.28 13.54 6.40
CA LEU A 109 -2.26 14.12 7.29
C LEU A 109 -1.95 15.59 6.97
#